data_cfb32906bafe4deb2498188cbb65085a
#
_entry.id   cfb32906bafe4deb2498188cbb65085a
#
_cell.length_a   1.000
_cell.length_b   1.000
_cell.length_c   1.000
_cell.angle_alpha   90.00
_cell.angle_beta   90.00
_cell.angle_gamma   90.00
#
_symmetry.space_group_name_H-M   'P 1'
#
loop_
_entity.id
_entity.type
_entity.pdbx_description
1 polymer ?
#
loop_
_entity_poly.entity_id
_entity_poly.type
_entity_poly.pdbx_seq_one_letter_code
_entity_poly.pdbx_strand_id
1 'polypeptide(L)'
;MKLFITGVNGFIGTHLLENILAKTDWEVDGFDIASTNLAPFEGESRFAFRKGDIFKDNEILEAEVIKADAVIPLAGIAKPAYYIKKPVWTFELDFEQNLKMVRLCAKHGKRIIFPSTSEVYGMSGDTELKEDESPLTTGPIVKMRWIYSCSKQMMDRMIMAYGQEQNLQYTLFRPFNWVGPRLDTLKDAEERQARSVTQMLYDIVYRRKISLVNGGEQRRSFTWIGDGIEGLMAIIENKNKKADGEIFNIGNPANNHSVKELAELLIDEAKKFPKFREAAEATELDIIPASAYYGKSYDDKQNRLPSIKKMESRLGWQPKTGMREMLYKTIAWYAENEAK
;
A
#
# COMPACT_ATOMS: atom_id res chain seq x y z
N MET A 1 17.06 -0.14 18.05
CA MET A 1 17.12 0.23 16.63
C MET A 1 16.30 1.49 16.42
N LYS A 2 16.81 2.42 15.63
CA LYS A 2 16.13 3.68 15.31
C LYS A 2 15.71 3.70 13.85
N LEU A 3 14.42 3.91 13.60
CA LEU A 3 13.84 3.94 12.27
C LEU A 3 13.45 5.36 11.89
N PHE A 4 13.73 5.74 10.64
CA PHE A 4 13.16 6.95 10.05
C PHE A 4 12.08 6.58 9.03
N ILE A 5 10.84 7.08 9.24
CA ILE A 5 9.67 6.73 8.42
C ILE A 5 9.08 8.02 7.84
N THR A 6 9.19 8.22 6.53
CA THR A 6 8.40 9.27 5.84
C THR A 6 7.03 8.72 5.46
N GLY A 7 5.99 9.56 5.50
CA GLY A 7 4.62 9.08 5.28
C GLY A 7 4.05 8.31 6.50
N VAL A 8 4.55 8.62 7.69
CA VAL A 8 4.19 7.94 8.94
C VAL A 8 2.71 8.10 9.32
N ASN A 9 2.06 9.18 8.89
CA ASN A 9 0.63 9.42 9.09
C ASN A 9 -0.26 8.64 8.11
N GLY A 10 0.32 8.02 7.08
CA GLY A 10 -0.39 7.23 6.07
C GLY A 10 -0.87 5.86 6.59
N PHE A 11 -1.62 5.14 5.74
CA PHE A 11 -2.20 3.83 6.06
C PHE A 11 -1.16 2.81 6.57
N ILE A 12 -0.09 2.57 5.82
CA ILE A 12 0.97 1.63 6.24
C ILE A 12 1.77 2.21 7.41
N GLY A 13 2.08 3.51 7.36
CA GLY A 13 2.91 4.19 8.36
C GLY A 13 2.33 4.11 9.77
N THR A 14 1.04 4.41 9.94
CA THR A 14 0.38 4.37 11.25
C THR A 14 0.28 2.95 11.81
N HIS A 15 -0.05 1.96 10.98
CA HIS A 15 -0.10 0.56 11.44
C HIS A 15 1.29 -0.01 11.76
N LEU A 16 2.31 0.40 11.00
CA LEU A 16 3.70 0.04 11.29
C LEU A 16 4.16 0.66 12.61
N LEU A 17 3.92 1.96 12.81
CA LEU A 17 4.24 2.66 14.06
C LEU A 17 3.57 1.98 15.26
N GLU A 18 2.26 1.71 15.18
CA GLU A 18 1.49 1.02 16.22
C GLU A 18 2.11 -0.34 16.58
N ASN A 19 2.49 -1.12 15.56
CA ASN A 19 3.09 -2.45 15.76
C ASN A 19 4.51 -2.37 16.37
N ILE A 20 5.33 -1.43 15.91
CA ILE A 20 6.68 -1.20 16.46
C ILE A 20 6.59 -0.85 17.95
N LEU A 21 5.77 0.13 18.31
CA LEU A 21 5.61 0.57 19.69
C LEU A 21 5.04 -0.50 20.61
N ALA A 22 4.14 -1.36 20.08
CA ALA A 22 3.53 -2.43 20.86
C ALA A 22 4.44 -3.66 21.04
N LYS A 23 5.33 -3.98 20.08
CA LYS A 23 6.04 -5.26 20.06
C LYS A 23 7.56 -5.17 20.21
N THR A 24 8.13 -3.98 20.16
CA THR A 24 9.60 -3.78 20.20
C THR A 24 9.98 -2.65 21.14
N ASP A 25 11.28 -2.51 21.39
CA ASP A 25 11.92 -1.38 22.07
C ASP A 25 12.47 -0.33 21.11
N TRP A 26 12.12 -0.40 19.82
CA TRP A 26 12.69 0.48 18.79
C TRP A 26 12.13 1.90 18.90
N GLU A 27 12.94 2.85 18.44
CA GLU A 27 12.57 4.25 18.30
C GLU A 27 12.17 4.56 16.87
N VAL A 28 11.23 5.49 16.70
CA VAL A 28 10.75 5.94 15.40
C VAL A 28 10.81 7.47 15.31
N ASP A 29 11.57 7.98 14.34
CA ASP A 29 11.43 9.36 13.88
C ASP A 29 10.48 9.35 12.67
N GLY A 30 9.31 9.96 12.81
CA GLY A 30 8.28 10.05 11.79
C GLY A 30 8.27 11.40 11.10
N PHE A 31 8.11 11.40 9.78
CA PHE A 31 7.97 12.62 8.97
C PHE A 31 6.74 12.53 8.07
N ASP A 32 5.89 13.56 8.11
CA ASP A 32 4.70 13.64 7.26
C ASP A 32 4.21 15.10 7.14
N ILE A 33 3.44 15.39 6.10
CA ILE A 33 2.79 16.68 5.90
C ILE A 33 1.59 16.89 6.85
N ALA A 34 1.01 15.81 7.37
CA ALA A 34 -0.14 15.78 8.27
C ALA A 34 0.09 14.88 9.47
N SER A 35 -0.76 15.01 10.51
CA SER A 35 -0.68 14.22 11.76
C SER A 35 -2.03 13.66 12.21
N THR A 36 -3.02 13.63 11.32
CA THR A 36 -4.42 13.30 11.67
C THR A 36 -4.62 11.92 12.31
N ASN A 37 -3.77 10.96 11.95
CA ASN A 37 -3.82 9.60 12.49
C ASN A 37 -2.81 9.35 13.62
N LEU A 38 -2.07 10.37 14.07
CA LEU A 38 -0.98 10.22 15.03
C LEU A 38 -1.36 10.58 16.46
N ALA A 39 -2.56 11.11 16.70
CA ALA A 39 -3.04 11.47 18.05
C ALA A 39 -2.91 10.33 19.08
N PRO A 40 -3.15 9.04 18.75
CA PRO A 40 -2.97 7.95 19.72
C PRO A 40 -1.52 7.76 20.21
N PHE A 41 -0.54 8.34 19.53
CA PHE A 41 0.89 8.19 19.85
C PHE A 41 1.50 9.46 20.47
N GLU A 42 0.68 10.47 20.78
CA GLU A 42 1.14 11.68 21.45
C GLU A 42 1.68 11.35 22.85
N GLY A 43 2.87 11.82 23.17
CA GLY A 43 3.53 11.56 24.47
C GLY A 43 4.30 10.22 24.54
N GLU A 44 4.28 9.39 23.51
CA GLU A 44 5.10 8.18 23.45
C GLU A 44 6.59 8.55 23.32
N SER A 45 7.38 8.18 24.32
CA SER A 45 8.80 8.58 24.43
C SER A 45 9.70 8.04 23.30
N ARG A 46 9.28 6.94 22.67
CA ARG A 46 10.01 6.28 21.56
C ARG A 46 9.56 6.76 20.19
N PHE A 47 8.64 7.73 20.11
CA PHE A 47 8.17 8.31 18.87
C PHE A 47 8.38 9.82 18.82
N ALA A 48 9.11 10.29 17.84
CA ALA A 48 9.24 11.72 17.56
C ALA A 48 8.62 12.03 16.19
N PHE A 49 7.70 12.99 16.14
CA PHE A 49 7.06 13.41 14.88
C PHE A 49 7.60 14.76 14.42
N ARG A 50 7.92 14.83 13.12
CA ARG A 50 8.25 16.08 12.44
C ARG A 50 7.29 16.32 11.29
N LYS A 51 6.53 17.41 11.41
CA LYS A 51 5.67 17.88 10.34
C LYS A 51 6.52 18.57 9.28
N GLY A 52 6.39 18.15 8.00
CA GLY A 52 7.15 18.76 6.89
C GLY A 52 6.69 18.24 5.53
N ASP A 53 7.25 18.85 4.49
CA ASP A 53 6.95 18.56 3.09
C ASP A 53 8.20 17.95 2.41
N ILE A 54 8.10 16.72 1.93
CA ILE A 54 9.21 15.99 1.28
C ILE A 54 9.77 16.74 0.05
N PHE A 55 8.99 17.64 -0.53
CA PHE A 55 9.46 18.50 -1.65
C PHE A 55 10.37 19.65 -1.19
N LYS A 56 10.29 20.07 0.08
CA LYS A 56 10.90 21.31 0.57
C LYS A 56 11.97 21.10 1.64
N ASP A 57 11.72 20.16 2.56
CA ASP A 57 12.45 20.08 3.83
C ASP A 57 13.68 19.15 3.74
N ASN A 58 14.51 19.31 2.71
CA ASN A 58 15.66 18.43 2.42
C ASN A 58 16.66 18.34 3.59
N GLU A 59 16.91 19.44 4.31
CA GLU A 59 17.85 19.45 5.44
C GLU A 59 17.35 18.62 6.61
N ILE A 60 16.02 18.67 6.88
CA ILE A 60 15.38 17.85 7.91
C ILE A 60 15.48 16.38 7.51
N LEU A 61 15.16 16.04 6.26
CA LEU A 61 15.23 14.66 5.76
C LEU A 61 16.64 14.10 5.89
N GLU A 62 17.67 14.84 5.50
CA GLU A 62 19.06 14.39 5.61
C GLU A 62 19.48 14.22 7.07
N ALA A 63 19.13 15.16 7.95
CA ALA A 63 19.44 15.07 9.38
C ALA A 63 18.81 13.84 10.04
N GLU A 64 17.57 13.48 9.68
CA GLU A 64 16.91 12.28 10.22
C GLU A 64 17.47 10.99 9.61
N VAL A 65 17.83 10.98 8.32
CA VAL A 65 18.54 9.83 7.70
C VAL A 65 19.85 9.55 8.41
N ILE A 66 20.65 10.57 8.75
CA ILE A 66 21.94 10.39 9.46
C ILE A 66 21.76 9.66 10.80
N LYS A 67 20.69 9.95 11.54
CA LYS A 67 20.42 9.38 12.87
C LYS A 67 19.87 7.96 12.82
N ALA A 68 19.24 7.58 11.72
CA ALA A 68 18.54 6.31 11.61
C ALA A 68 19.48 5.12 11.39
N ASP A 69 19.08 3.94 11.85
CA ASP A 69 19.68 2.65 11.48
C ASP A 69 19.11 2.15 10.15
N ALA A 70 17.79 2.40 9.93
CA ALA A 70 17.12 2.08 8.68
C ALA A 70 16.06 3.14 8.34
N VAL A 71 15.85 3.35 7.02
CA VAL A 71 14.91 4.33 6.46
C VAL A 71 13.79 3.60 5.71
N ILE A 72 12.54 3.99 5.98
CA ILE A 72 11.35 3.40 5.37
C ILE A 72 10.56 4.55 4.71
N PRO A 73 10.78 4.85 3.42
CA PRO A 73 10.17 5.98 2.74
C PRO A 73 8.76 5.62 2.24
N LEU A 74 7.75 5.71 3.13
CA LEU A 74 6.34 5.43 2.79
C LEU A 74 5.60 6.62 2.18
N ALA A 75 6.23 7.82 2.14
CA ALA A 75 5.64 8.97 1.46
C ALA A 75 5.49 8.71 -0.03
N GLY A 76 4.26 8.63 -0.51
CA GLY A 76 3.93 8.30 -1.89
C GLY A 76 2.42 8.31 -2.11
N ILE A 77 1.98 8.15 -3.35
CA ILE A 77 0.58 8.10 -3.71
C ILE A 77 0.20 6.72 -4.27
N ALA A 78 -0.75 6.06 -3.63
CA ALA A 78 -1.23 4.73 -4.03
C ALA A 78 -2.75 4.76 -4.38
N LYS A 79 -3.22 5.88 -4.94
CA LYS A 79 -4.61 6.09 -5.35
C LYS A 79 -4.70 6.17 -6.88
N PRO A 80 -5.29 5.18 -7.57
CA PRO A 80 -5.32 5.11 -9.04
C PRO A 80 -5.92 6.34 -9.74
N ALA A 81 -6.86 7.03 -9.08
CA ALA A 81 -7.44 8.27 -9.60
C ALA A 81 -6.39 9.37 -9.85
N TYR A 82 -5.35 9.45 -9.02
CA TYR A 82 -4.30 10.45 -9.16
C TYR A 82 -3.34 10.14 -10.31
N TYR A 83 -3.12 8.87 -10.65
CA TYR A 83 -2.26 8.48 -11.77
C TYR A 83 -2.74 9.08 -13.10
N ILE A 84 -4.06 9.26 -13.22
CA ILE A 84 -4.70 9.82 -14.42
C ILE A 84 -4.89 11.33 -14.27
N LYS A 85 -5.33 11.82 -13.09
CA LYS A 85 -5.65 13.23 -12.88
C LYS A 85 -4.41 14.12 -12.68
N LYS A 86 -3.33 13.57 -12.09
CA LYS A 86 -2.10 14.29 -11.72
C LYS A 86 -0.84 13.44 -12.03
N PRO A 87 -0.62 13.04 -13.29
CA PRO A 87 0.45 12.11 -13.64
C PRO A 87 1.86 12.67 -13.36
N VAL A 88 2.09 13.96 -13.63
CA VAL A 88 3.38 14.62 -13.36
C VAL A 88 3.67 14.60 -11.86
N TRP A 89 2.75 15.04 -11.03
CA TRP A 89 2.91 15.04 -9.58
C TRP A 89 3.08 13.63 -9.00
N THR A 90 2.40 12.63 -9.60
CA THR A 90 2.60 11.22 -9.23
C THR A 90 4.05 10.80 -9.46
N PHE A 91 4.63 11.14 -10.61
CA PHE A 91 6.03 10.84 -10.91
C PHE A 91 6.99 11.60 -9.97
N GLU A 92 6.78 12.89 -9.80
CA GLU A 92 7.62 13.72 -8.92
C GLU A 92 7.66 13.16 -7.50
N LEU A 93 6.51 12.80 -6.92
CA LEU A 93 6.44 12.27 -5.57
C LEU A 93 7.00 10.84 -5.48
N ASP A 94 6.49 9.91 -6.33
CA ASP A 94 6.81 8.49 -6.21
C ASP A 94 8.21 8.13 -6.74
N PHE A 95 8.79 8.95 -7.63
CA PHE A 95 10.12 8.74 -8.15
C PHE A 95 11.12 9.79 -7.66
N GLU A 96 10.97 11.06 -8.02
CA GLU A 96 12.02 12.06 -7.78
C GLU A 96 12.28 12.29 -6.30
N GLN A 97 11.24 12.47 -5.48
CA GLN A 97 11.42 12.70 -4.05
C GLN A 97 11.96 11.45 -3.35
N ASN A 98 11.47 10.27 -3.72
CA ASN A 98 11.97 9.02 -3.17
C ASN A 98 13.40 8.70 -3.65
N LEU A 99 13.80 9.10 -4.86
CA LEU A 99 15.19 8.98 -5.33
C LEU A 99 16.14 9.82 -4.48
N LYS A 100 15.71 10.97 -3.98
CA LYS A 100 16.50 11.76 -3.01
C LYS A 100 16.76 10.95 -1.74
N MET A 101 15.73 10.25 -1.21
CA MET A 101 15.88 9.38 -0.03
C MET A 101 16.87 8.25 -0.28
N VAL A 102 16.81 7.62 -1.46
CA VAL A 102 17.78 6.58 -1.87
C VAL A 102 19.21 7.14 -1.89
N ARG A 103 19.41 8.32 -2.48
CA ARG A 103 20.71 9.00 -2.53
C ARG A 103 21.26 9.36 -1.14
N LEU A 104 20.39 9.84 -0.24
CA LEU A 104 20.77 10.12 1.13
C LEU A 104 21.19 8.84 1.87
N CYS A 105 20.43 7.75 1.71
CA CYS A 105 20.78 6.47 2.30
C CYS A 105 22.14 5.95 1.78
N ALA A 106 22.37 6.02 0.47
CA ALA A 106 23.64 5.63 -0.13
C ALA A 106 24.80 6.51 0.39
N LYS A 107 24.63 7.84 0.40
CA LYS A 107 25.61 8.82 0.88
C LYS A 107 26.04 8.56 2.34
N HIS A 108 25.09 8.20 3.20
CA HIS A 108 25.31 8.04 4.64
C HIS A 108 25.42 6.58 5.10
N GLY A 109 25.46 5.62 4.16
CA GLY A 109 25.60 4.19 4.45
C GLY A 109 24.43 3.62 5.26
N LYS A 110 23.21 4.10 5.01
CA LYS A 110 21.99 3.69 5.73
C LYS A 110 21.20 2.64 4.95
N ARG A 111 20.65 1.66 5.67
CA ARG A 111 19.75 0.67 5.07
C ARG A 111 18.43 1.32 4.66
N ILE A 112 17.95 1.00 3.44
CA ILE A 112 16.65 1.42 2.96
C ILE A 112 15.71 0.22 2.80
N ILE A 113 14.46 0.33 3.28
CA ILE A 113 13.40 -0.65 3.10
C ILE A 113 12.30 0.04 2.30
N PHE A 114 12.29 -0.23 0.99
CA PHE A 114 11.51 0.57 0.05
C PHE A 114 10.18 -0.06 -0.33
N PRO A 115 9.04 0.68 -0.22
CA PRO A 115 7.74 0.25 -0.70
C PRO A 115 7.68 0.33 -2.23
N SER A 116 7.92 -0.79 -2.89
CA SER A 116 7.55 -1.01 -4.27
C SER A 116 6.03 -1.28 -4.33
N THR A 117 5.54 -2.01 -5.30
CA THR A 117 4.11 -2.29 -5.46
C THR A 117 3.88 -3.51 -6.36
N SER A 118 2.76 -4.20 -6.19
CA SER A 118 2.32 -5.22 -7.17
C SER A 118 2.00 -4.64 -8.55
N GLU A 119 1.83 -3.32 -8.66
CA GLU A 119 1.61 -2.63 -9.94
C GLU A 119 2.83 -2.71 -10.88
N VAL A 120 4.03 -2.96 -10.36
CA VAL A 120 5.24 -3.10 -11.21
C VAL A 120 5.16 -4.29 -12.16
N TYR A 121 4.39 -5.32 -11.83
CA TYR A 121 4.16 -6.46 -12.73
C TYR A 121 3.30 -6.09 -13.95
N GLY A 122 2.50 -5.04 -13.83
CA GLY A 122 1.71 -4.49 -14.94
C GLY A 122 0.86 -5.54 -15.65
N MET A 123 1.10 -5.70 -16.94
CA MET A 123 0.43 -6.65 -17.85
C MET A 123 1.22 -7.97 -18.02
N SER A 124 2.07 -8.36 -17.07
CA SER A 124 2.79 -9.65 -17.11
C SER A 124 1.85 -10.80 -17.50
N GLY A 125 2.31 -11.70 -18.37
CA GLY A 125 1.55 -12.88 -18.79
C GLY A 125 1.45 -13.99 -17.74
N ASP A 126 2.22 -13.89 -16.64
CA ASP A 126 2.28 -14.93 -15.62
C ASP A 126 0.97 -15.06 -14.85
N THR A 127 0.61 -16.30 -14.52
CA THR A 127 -0.55 -16.61 -13.66
C THR A 127 -0.27 -16.34 -12.20
N GLU A 128 0.95 -16.62 -11.74
CA GLU A 128 1.47 -16.32 -10.41
C GLU A 128 2.68 -15.39 -10.54
N LEU A 129 2.67 -14.26 -9.83
CA LEU A 129 3.68 -13.20 -9.94
C LEU A 129 4.83 -13.47 -8.97
N LYS A 130 6.02 -13.68 -9.52
CA LYS A 130 7.25 -13.99 -8.77
C LYS A 130 8.22 -12.81 -8.83
N GLU A 131 8.91 -12.56 -7.73
CA GLU A 131 9.74 -11.37 -7.54
C GLU A 131 10.88 -11.25 -8.58
N ASP A 132 11.58 -12.35 -8.83
CA ASP A 132 12.82 -12.37 -9.60
C ASP A 132 12.63 -12.86 -11.04
N GLU A 133 11.48 -13.48 -11.36
CA GLU A 133 11.28 -14.14 -12.64
C GLU A 133 10.24 -13.44 -13.51
N SER A 134 9.14 -12.91 -12.90
CA SER A 134 8.03 -12.36 -13.66
C SER A 134 8.42 -11.07 -14.40
N PRO A 135 8.08 -10.97 -15.71
CA PRO A 135 8.35 -9.78 -16.48
C PRO A 135 7.53 -8.59 -15.98
N LEU A 136 8.15 -7.42 -16.00
CA LEU A 136 7.52 -6.14 -15.61
C LEU A 136 7.06 -5.41 -16.87
N THR A 137 5.84 -5.67 -17.33
CA THR A 137 5.30 -5.18 -18.59
C THR A 137 4.25 -4.10 -18.38
N THR A 138 4.46 -2.90 -18.91
CA THR A 138 3.45 -1.82 -18.89
C THR A 138 2.74 -1.69 -20.24
N GLY A 139 1.57 -1.04 -20.23
CA GLY A 139 0.80 -0.79 -21.46
C GLY A 139 1.28 0.43 -22.24
N PRO A 140 0.55 0.81 -23.32
CA PRO A 140 0.90 1.93 -24.19
C PRO A 140 1.00 3.28 -23.46
N ILE A 141 1.86 4.17 -23.95
CA ILE A 141 2.09 5.52 -23.37
C ILE A 141 0.80 6.33 -23.20
N VAL A 142 -0.16 6.20 -24.11
CA VAL A 142 -1.45 6.89 -24.04
C VAL A 142 -2.31 6.48 -22.84
N LYS A 143 -1.95 5.40 -22.13
CA LYS A 143 -2.60 4.93 -20.90
C LYS A 143 -1.87 5.50 -19.69
N MET A 144 -2.24 6.73 -19.29
CA MET A 144 -1.57 7.49 -18.22
C MET A 144 -1.47 6.76 -16.87
N ARG A 145 -2.35 5.80 -16.59
CA ARG A 145 -2.28 5.03 -15.35
C ARG A 145 -0.92 4.32 -15.12
N TRP A 146 -0.21 4.02 -16.21
CA TRP A 146 1.08 3.34 -16.13
C TRP A 146 2.22 4.21 -15.59
N ILE A 147 2.02 5.53 -15.46
CA ILE A 147 3.03 6.44 -14.89
C ILE A 147 3.48 5.95 -13.49
N TYR A 148 2.56 5.52 -12.65
CA TYR A 148 2.87 5.00 -11.32
C TYR A 148 3.69 3.70 -11.38
N SER A 149 3.25 2.74 -12.20
CA SER A 149 3.99 1.47 -12.38
C SER A 149 5.39 1.72 -12.92
N CYS A 150 5.54 2.60 -13.92
CA CYS A 150 6.84 2.98 -14.49
C CYS A 150 7.75 3.65 -13.45
N SER A 151 7.19 4.58 -12.64
CA SER A 151 7.94 5.25 -11.56
C SER A 151 8.50 4.24 -10.56
N LYS A 152 7.66 3.29 -10.11
CA LYS A 152 8.07 2.26 -9.17
C LYS A 152 9.03 1.22 -9.79
N GLN A 153 8.83 0.82 -11.05
CA GLN A 153 9.78 -0.05 -11.76
C GLN A 153 11.16 0.60 -11.90
N MET A 154 11.20 1.89 -12.25
CA MET A 154 12.46 2.62 -12.36
C MET A 154 13.12 2.75 -10.99
N MET A 155 12.34 3.01 -9.93
CA MET A 155 12.85 3.09 -8.56
C MET A 155 13.45 1.75 -8.09
N ASP A 156 12.76 0.62 -8.33
CA ASP A 156 13.29 -0.72 -8.02
C ASP A 156 14.68 -0.91 -8.66
N ARG A 157 14.83 -0.54 -9.95
CA ARG A 157 16.10 -0.65 -10.68
C ARG A 157 17.18 0.30 -10.13
N MET A 158 16.81 1.54 -9.80
CA MET A 158 17.76 2.50 -9.24
C MET A 158 18.28 2.04 -7.87
N ILE A 159 17.41 1.51 -7.02
CA ILE A 159 17.84 0.99 -5.70
C ILE A 159 18.82 -0.19 -5.87
N MET A 160 18.51 -1.12 -6.78
CA MET A 160 19.40 -2.24 -7.09
C MET A 160 20.73 -1.76 -7.66
N ALA A 161 20.74 -0.77 -8.56
CA ALA A 161 21.97 -0.18 -9.11
C ALA A 161 22.82 0.49 -8.02
N TYR A 162 22.21 1.25 -7.10
CA TYR A 162 22.91 1.80 -5.94
C TYR A 162 23.46 0.70 -5.02
N GLY A 163 22.75 -0.42 -4.89
CA GLY A 163 23.25 -1.60 -4.19
C GLY A 163 24.52 -2.16 -4.82
N GLN A 164 24.54 -2.30 -6.14
CA GLN A 164 25.69 -2.84 -6.89
C GLN A 164 26.88 -1.88 -6.96
N GLU A 165 26.63 -0.59 -7.21
CA GLU A 165 27.70 0.39 -7.45
C GLU A 165 28.23 1.05 -6.18
N GLN A 166 27.37 1.23 -5.16
CA GLN A 166 27.67 2.01 -3.96
C GLN A 166 27.45 1.23 -2.65
N ASN A 167 27.22 -0.08 -2.73
CA ASN A 167 26.98 -0.96 -1.57
C ASN A 167 25.80 -0.50 -0.70
N LEU A 168 24.76 0.12 -1.28
CA LEU A 168 23.55 0.48 -0.56
C LEU A 168 22.90 -0.80 -0.02
N GLN A 169 22.70 -0.88 1.28
CA GLN A 169 21.91 -1.95 1.88
C GLN A 169 20.42 -1.67 1.64
N TYR A 170 19.74 -2.58 0.98
CA TYR A 170 18.33 -2.37 0.65
C TYR A 170 17.50 -3.65 0.80
N THR A 171 16.19 -3.44 0.95
CA THR A 171 15.17 -4.46 0.74
C THR A 171 13.99 -3.78 0.06
N LEU A 172 13.43 -4.42 -0.98
CA LEU A 172 12.20 -3.98 -1.63
C LEU A 172 11.04 -4.85 -1.15
N PHE A 173 9.89 -4.25 -0.87
CA PHE A 173 8.66 -5.02 -0.64
C PHE A 173 7.54 -4.57 -1.56
N ARG A 174 6.76 -5.53 -2.07
CA ARG A 174 5.66 -5.33 -3.01
C ARG A 174 4.33 -5.70 -2.33
N PRO A 175 3.61 -4.72 -1.76
CA PRO A 175 2.30 -4.98 -1.18
C PRO A 175 1.26 -5.34 -2.25
N PHE A 176 0.42 -6.35 -1.93
CA PHE A 176 -0.71 -6.78 -2.76
C PHE A 176 -2.02 -6.41 -2.08
N ASN A 177 -2.63 -5.32 -2.52
CA ASN A 177 -3.93 -4.78 -2.08
C ASN A 177 -4.17 -4.92 -0.57
N TRP A 178 -3.34 -4.27 0.23
CA TRP A 178 -3.51 -4.26 1.68
C TRP A 178 -4.78 -3.51 2.07
N VAL A 179 -5.58 -4.12 2.96
CA VAL A 179 -6.89 -3.64 3.39
C VAL A 179 -6.97 -3.64 4.91
N GLY A 180 -7.64 -2.64 5.47
CA GLY A 180 -7.86 -2.52 6.91
C GLY A 180 -8.38 -1.15 7.31
N PRO A 181 -8.45 -0.88 8.62
CA PRO A 181 -8.78 0.43 9.19
C PRO A 181 -7.91 1.55 8.62
N ARG A 182 -8.48 2.72 8.42
CA ARG A 182 -7.74 3.90 7.91
C ARG A 182 -7.18 3.74 6.48
N LEU A 183 -7.74 2.79 5.69
CA LEU A 183 -7.31 2.56 4.30
C LEU A 183 -7.46 3.83 3.46
N ASP A 184 -8.65 4.41 3.44
CA ASP A 184 -8.99 5.72 2.89
C ASP A 184 -10.14 6.30 3.74
N THR A 185 -10.44 7.59 3.63
CA THR A 185 -11.61 8.20 4.30
C THR A 185 -12.89 7.99 3.51
N LEU A 186 -14.06 8.05 4.16
CA LEU A 186 -15.34 8.04 3.45
C LEU A 186 -15.50 9.30 2.56
N LYS A 187 -14.84 10.41 2.91
CA LYS A 187 -14.78 11.59 2.05
C LYS A 187 -14.02 11.32 0.75
N ASP A 188 -12.89 10.60 0.79
CA ASP A 188 -12.21 10.16 -0.42
C ASP A 188 -13.12 9.31 -1.31
N ALA A 189 -13.97 8.47 -0.71
CA ALA A 189 -14.92 7.63 -1.44
C ALA A 189 -16.07 8.46 -2.05
N GLU A 190 -16.56 9.49 -1.35
CA GLU A 190 -17.53 10.46 -1.88
C GLU A 190 -17.00 11.12 -3.16
N GLU A 191 -15.73 11.51 -3.16
CA GLU A 191 -15.02 12.12 -4.28
C GLU A 191 -14.53 11.11 -5.35
N ARG A 192 -14.86 9.82 -5.22
CA ARG A 192 -14.42 8.72 -6.09
C ARG A 192 -12.89 8.61 -6.20
N GLN A 193 -12.20 8.78 -5.09
CA GLN A 193 -10.74 8.70 -4.98
C GLN A 193 -10.27 7.56 -4.08
N ALA A 194 -11.19 6.89 -3.37
CA ALA A 194 -10.85 5.77 -2.50
C ALA A 194 -10.55 4.49 -3.29
N ARG A 195 -9.80 3.60 -2.64
CA ARG A 195 -9.56 2.23 -3.13
C ARG A 195 -10.82 1.38 -2.99
N SER A 196 -10.87 0.27 -3.72
CA SER A 196 -12.10 -0.50 -3.97
C SER A 196 -12.92 -0.84 -2.72
N VAL A 197 -12.29 -1.29 -1.62
CA VAL A 197 -13.04 -1.70 -0.41
C VAL A 197 -13.73 -0.51 0.24
N THR A 198 -13.03 0.60 0.44
CA THR A 198 -13.62 1.82 1.03
C THR A 198 -14.65 2.44 0.09
N GLN A 199 -14.37 2.44 -1.23
CA GLN A 199 -15.32 2.93 -2.23
C GLN A 199 -16.62 2.14 -2.20
N MET A 200 -16.55 0.81 -2.22
CA MET A 200 -17.72 -0.06 -2.18
C MET A 200 -18.47 0.05 -0.86
N LEU A 201 -17.77 0.18 0.27
CA LEU A 201 -18.43 0.41 1.56
C LEU A 201 -19.22 1.72 1.58
N TYR A 202 -18.64 2.80 1.04
CA TYR A 202 -19.34 4.08 0.86
C TYR A 202 -20.56 3.91 -0.06
N ASP A 203 -20.40 3.20 -1.17
CA ASP A 203 -21.45 2.96 -2.16
C ASP A 203 -22.60 2.13 -1.54
N ILE A 204 -22.31 1.15 -0.66
CA ILE A 204 -23.31 0.42 0.13
C ILE A 204 -24.09 1.40 1.03
N VAL A 205 -23.36 2.14 1.87
CA VAL A 205 -23.98 2.94 2.94
C VAL A 205 -24.79 4.13 2.40
N TYR A 206 -24.26 4.84 1.40
CA TYR A 206 -24.82 6.13 0.97
C TYR A 206 -25.50 6.09 -0.40
N ARG A 207 -25.15 5.14 -1.27
CA ARG A 207 -25.68 5.07 -2.65
C ARG A 207 -26.58 3.86 -2.88
N ARG A 208 -26.44 2.82 -2.05
CA ARG A 208 -27.16 1.53 -2.20
C ARG A 208 -26.96 0.92 -3.60
N LYS A 209 -25.79 1.18 -4.21
CA LYS A 209 -25.46 0.75 -5.56
C LYS A 209 -23.97 0.66 -5.76
N ILE A 210 -23.46 -0.54 -6.07
CA ILE A 210 -22.04 -0.76 -6.42
C ILE A 210 -21.91 -0.90 -7.93
N SER A 211 -21.01 -0.10 -8.54
CA SER A 211 -20.70 -0.19 -9.96
C SER A 211 -19.59 -1.21 -10.22
N LEU A 212 -19.90 -2.27 -10.96
CA LEU A 212 -18.97 -3.31 -11.40
C LEU A 212 -18.46 -2.99 -12.80
N VAL A 213 -17.22 -2.59 -12.92
CA VAL A 213 -16.60 -2.29 -14.22
C VAL A 213 -16.42 -3.58 -15.03
N ASN A 214 -17.02 -3.63 -16.22
CA ASN A 214 -17.02 -4.82 -17.10
C ASN A 214 -17.42 -6.12 -16.37
N GLY A 215 -18.41 -6.04 -15.48
CA GLY A 215 -18.90 -7.19 -14.71
C GLY A 215 -18.06 -7.55 -13.48
N GLY A 216 -16.94 -6.87 -13.23
CA GLY A 216 -16.10 -7.10 -12.06
C GLY A 216 -15.29 -8.40 -12.08
N GLU A 217 -14.99 -8.94 -13.26
CA GLU A 217 -14.32 -10.23 -13.43
C GLU A 217 -12.82 -10.20 -13.06
N GLN A 218 -12.19 -9.02 -13.05
CA GLN A 218 -10.77 -8.89 -12.71
C GLN A 218 -10.51 -9.30 -11.26
N ARG A 219 -9.48 -10.14 -11.06
CA ARG A 219 -9.13 -10.75 -9.77
C ARG A 219 -7.96 -10.06 -9.10
N ARG A 220 -8.05 -9.92 -7.77
CA ARG A 220 -7.04 -9.32 -6.91
C ARG A 220 -6.84 -10.16 -5.65
N SER A 221 -5.60 -10.26 -5.21
CA SER A 221 -5.29 -10.84 -3.91
C SER A 221 -5.31 -9.75 -2.85
N PHE A 222 -6.24 -9.84 -1.91
CA PHE A 222 -6.42 -8.89 -0.82
C PHE A 222 -5.69 -9.37 0.43
N THR A 223 -5.01 -8.48 1.11
CA THR A 223 -4.20 -8.81 2.28
C THR A 223 -4.63 -7.97 3.47
N TRP A 224 -4.88 -8.60 4.61
CA TRP A 224 -5.13 -7.89 5.85
C TRP A 224 -3.91 -7.04 6.23
N ILE A 225 -4.13 -5.78 6.62
CA ILE A 225 -3.04 -4.87 7.00
C ILE A 225 -2.16 -5.44 8.11
N GLY A 226 -2.74 -6.12 9.10
CA GLY A 226 -1.99 -6.75 10.19
C GLY A 226 -1.02 -7.82 9.69
N ASP A 227 -1.46 -8.69 8.75
CA ASP A 227 -0.58 -9.67 8.13
C ASP A 227 0.54 -8.99 7.31
N GLY A 228 0.18 -7.94 6.56
CA GLY A 228 1.14 -7.13 5.80
C GLY A 228 2.20 -6.50 6.68
N ILE A 229 1.79 -5.93 7.82
CA ILE A 229 2.72 -5.33 8.80
C ILE A 229 3.60 -6.40 9.46
N GLU A 230 3.06 -7.58 9.80
CA GLU A 230 3.90 -8.70 10.30
C GLU A 230 4.99 -9.09 9.28
N GLY A 231 4.65 -9.14 7.98
CA GLY A 231 5.64 -9.37 6.93
C GLY A 231 6.68 -8.27 6.82
N LEU A 232 6.26 -7.01 6.91
CA LEU A 232 7.17 -5.85 6.91
C LEU A 232 8.07 -5.85 8.15
N MET A 233 7.55 -6.19 9.33
CA MET A 233 8.35 -6.34 10.55
C MET A 233 9.44 -7.40 10.40
N ALA A 234 9.14 -8.56 9.79
CA ALA A 234 10.14 -9.60 9.52
C ALA A 234 11.27 -9.09 8.58
N ILE A 235 10.92 -8.25 7.60
CA ILE A 235 11.90 -7.57 6.73
C ILE A 235 12.75 -6.59 7.54
N ILE A 236 12.15 -5.79 8.42
CA ILE A 236 12.85 -4.78 9.23
C ILE A 236 13.81 -5.47 10.21
N GLU A 237 13.35 -6.49 10.93
CA GLU A 237 14.17 -7.30 11.84
C GLU A 237 15.38 -7.94 11.14
N ASN A 238 15.22 -8.36 9.91
CA ASN A 238 16.26 -8.89 9.04
C ASN A 238 17.17 -9.93 9.72
N LYS A 239 16.57 -10.90 10.38
CA LYS A 239 17.30 -11.96 11.08
C LYS A 239 18.29 -12.68 10.16
N ASN A 240 19.54 -12.73 10.59
CA ASN A 240 20.65 -13.33 9.83
C ASN A 240 20.85 -12.71 8.43
N LYS A 241 20.52 -11.45 8.24
CA LYS A 241 20.63 -10.69 6.98
C LYS A 241 19.90 -11.34 5.80
N LYS A 242 18.83 -12.07 6.06
CA LYS A 242 18.07 -12.81 5.01
C LYS A 242 17.26 -11.91 4.09
N ALA A 243 17.05 -10.66 4.47
CA ALA A 243 16.33 -9.67 3.66
C ALA A 243 17.24 -8.71 2.90
N ASP A 244 18.58 -8.78 3.09
CA ASP A 244 19.51 -7.87 2.42
C ASP A 244 19.56 -8.15 0.91
N GLY A 245 19.41 -7.10 0.11
CA GLY A 245 19.46 -7.18 -1.35
C GLY A 245 18.26 -7.88 -2.00
N GLU A 246 17.19 -8.12 -1.24
CA GLU A 246 16.05 -8.93 -1.67
C GLU A 246 14.82 -8.11 -2.03
N ILE A 247 13.97 -8.74 -2.86
CA ILE A 247 12.61 -8.25 -3.19
C ILE A 247 11.61 -9.25 -2.63
N PHE A 248 10.56 -8.78 -1.96
CA PHE A 248 9.54 -9.64 -1.38
C PHE A 248 8.13 -9.21 -1.80
N ASN A 249 7.34 -10.15 -2.29
CA ASN A 249 5.89 -10.00 -2.39
C ASN A 249 5.26 -10.20 -1.01
N ILE A 250 4.47 -9.24 -0.55
CA ILE A 250 3.67 -9.36 0.67
C ILE A 250 2.20 -9.35 0.28
N GLY A 251 1.62 -10.53 0.20
CA GLY A 251 0.26 -10.74 -0.27
C GLY A 251 -0.39 -11.99 0.30
N ASN A 252 -1.71 -12.14 0.15
CA ASN A 252 -2.41 -13.35 0.53
C ASN A 252 -2.99 -14.04 -0.72
N PRO A 253 -2.33 -15.07 -1.27
CA PRO A 253 -2.83 -15.78 -2.45
C PRO A 253 -4.16 -16.50 -2.21
N ALA A 254 -4.48 -16.89 -0.96
CA ALA A 254 -5.77 -17.50 -0.63
C ALA A 254 -6.95 -16.51 -0.72
N ASN A 255 -6.70 -15.22 -0.59
CA ASN A 255 -7.71 -14.16 -0.73
C ASN A 255 -7.74 -13.58 -2.16
N ASN A 256 -7.55 -14.40 -3.19
CA ASN A 256 -7.65 -13.98 -4.58
C ASN A 256 -9.12 -14.04 -5.04
N HIS A 257 -9.77 -12.89 -5.06
CA HIS A 257 -11.18 -12.73 -5.41
C HIS A 257 -11.37 -11.80 -6.61
N SER A 258 -12.44 -12.01 -7.37
CA SER A 258 -12.89 -11.05 -8.36
C SER A 258 -13.47 -9.80 -7.66
N VAL A 259 -13.53 -8.69 -8.38
CA VAL A 259 -14.15 -7.45 -7.86
C VAL A 259 -15.63 -7.68 -7.58
N LYS A 260 -16.31 -8.55 -8.34
CA LYS A 260 -17.69 -8.97 -8.10
C LYS A 260 -17.80 -9.77 -6.80
N GLU A 261 -16.97 -10.81 -6.61
CA GLU A 261 -16.93 -11.60 -5.37
C GLU A 261 -16.62 -10.71 -4.15
N LEU A 262 -15.71 -9.73 -4.29
CA LEU A 262 -15.45 -8.73 -3.24
C LEU A 262 -16.71 -7.95 -2.89
N ALA A 263 -17.46 -7.45 -3.89
CA ALA A 263 -18.67 -6.67 -3.66
C ALA A 263 -19.73 -7.50 -2.92
N GLU A 264 -19.96 -8.75 -3.36
CA GLU A 264 -20.90 -9.67 -2.74
C GLU A 264 -20.53 -9.98 -1.28
N LEU A 265 -19.25 -10.29 -1.03
CA LEU A 265 -18.72 -10.54 0.32
C LEU A 265 -18.86 -9.29 1.22
N LEU A 266 -18.59 -8.11 0.67
CA LEU A 266 -18.67 -6.86 1.43
C LEU A 266 -20.12 -6.53 1.83
N ILE A 267 -21.09 -6.76 0.92
CA ILE A 267 -22.52 -6.63 1.20
C ILE A 267 -22.92 -7.61 2.33
N ASP A 268 -22.51 -8.89 2.23
CA ASP A 268 -22.81 -9.90 3.24
C ASP A 268 -22.24 -9.54 4.61
N GLU A 269 -20.99 -9.09 4.67
CA GLU A 269 -20.38 -8.68 5.94
C GLU A 269 -21.02 -7.40 6.49
N ALA A 270 -21.38 -6.42 5.64
CA ALA A 270 -22.03 -5.18 6.06
C ALA A 270 -23.41 -5.43 6.71
N LYS A 271 -24.17 -6.44 6.25
CA LYS A 271 -25.47 -6.84 6.86
C LYS A 271 -25.35 -7.24 8.33
N LYS A 272 -24.17 -7.65 8.79
CA LYS A 272 -23.95 -8.03 10.20
C LYS A 272 -23.93 -6.82 11.15
N PHE A 273 -23.73 -5.61 10.61
CA PHE A 273 -23.68 -4.38 11.40
C PHE A 273 -25.05 -3.70 11.38
N PRO A 274 -25.73 -3.53 12.54
CA PRO A 274 -27.07 -2.90 12.61
C PRO A 274 -27.14 -1.58 11.86
N LYS A 275 -26.06 -0.76 11.94
CA LYS A 275 -25.94 0.55 11.29
C LYS A 275 -25.97 0.49 9.76
N PHE A 276 -25.53 -0.60 9.14
CA PHE A 276 -25.39 -0.75 7.70
C PHE A 276 -26.36 -1.75 7.09
N ARG A 277 -27.07 -2.53 7.93
CA ARG A 277 -27.90 -3.65 7.49
C ARG A 277 -28.93 -3.26 6.41
N GLU A 278 -29.77 -2.27 6.70
CA GLU A 278 -30.80 -1.81 5.76
C GLU A 278 -30.21 -1.38 4.42
N ALA A 279 -29.11 -0.60 4.46
CA ALA A 279 -28.43 -0.15 3.26
C ALA A 279 -27.84 -1.31 2.46
N ALA A 280 -27.20 -2.28 3.16
CA ALA A 280 -26.62 -3.45 2.53
C ALA A 280 -27.67 -4.38 1.91
N GLU A 281 -28.82 -4.56 2.54
CA GLU A 281 -29.96 -5.33 2.01
C GLU A 281 -30.56 -4.69 0.75
N ALA A 282 -30.54 -3.36 0.67
CA ALA A 282 -31.05 -2.60 -0.48
C ALA A 282 -30.00 -2.35 -1.57
N THR A 283 -28.76 -2.83 -1.40
CA THR A 283 -27.68 -2.55 -2.35
C THR A 283 -27.77 -3.42 -3.60
N GLU A 284 -27.76 -2.78 -4.75
CA GLU A 284 -27.74 -3.40 -6.08
C GLU A 284 -26.34 -3.39 -6.70
N LEU A 285 -26.05 -4.39 -7.53
CA LEU A 285 -24.84 -4.45 -8.36
C LEU A 285 -25.17 -4.00 -9.79
N ASP A 286 -24.49 -2.97 -10.28
CA ASP A 286 -24.68 -2.37 -11.59
C ASP A 286 -23.44 -2.58 -12.48
N ILE A 287 -23.66 -3.15 -13.66
CA ILE A 287 -22.56 -3.40 -14.60
C ILE A 287 -22.39 -2.19 -15.51
N ILE A 288 -21.19 -1.60 -15.46
CA ILE A 288 -20.86 -0.44 -16.28
C ILE A 288 -19.62 -0.70 -17.13
N PRO A 289 -19.50 -0.11 -18.34
CA PRO A 289 -18.30 -0.24 -19.14
C PRO A 289 -17.12 0.53 -18.52
N ALA A 290 -15.90 0.01 -18.68
CA ALA A 290 -14.68 0.66 -18.15
C ALA A 290 -14.51 2.10 -18.65
N SER A 291 -14.91 2.40 -19.88
CA SER A 291 -14.85 3.75 -20.45
C SER A 291 -15.72 4.77 -19.72
N ALA A 292 -16.85 4.32 -19.14
CA ALA A 292 -17.74 5.17 -18.37
C ALA A 292 -17.19 5.47 -16.97
N TYR A 293 -16.43 4.55 -16.36
CA TYR A 293 -15.91 4.70 -15.01
C TYR A 293 -14.54 5.40 -14.99
N TYR A 294 -13.59 4.91 -15.80
CA TYR A 294 -12.18 5.36 -15.78
C TYR A 294 -11.81 6.25 -16.97
N GLY A 295 -12.70 6.42 -17.96
CA GLY A 295 -12.37 7.06 -19.22
C GLY A 295 -11.51 6.18 -20.13
N LYS A 296 -10.98 6.76 -21.23
CA LYS A 296 -10.22 6.03 -22.25
C LYS A 296 -8.78 5.68 -21.85
N SER A 297 -8.25 6.32 -20.81
CA SER A 297 -6.85 6.19 -20.39
C SER A 297 -6.58 5.06 -19.41
N TYR A 298 -7.59 4.28 -19.04
CA TYR A 298 -7.47 3.16 -18.12
C TYR A 298 -7.21 1.85 -18.85
N ASP A 299 -6.36 1.01 -18.25
CA ASP A 299 -6.08 -0.35 -18.63
C ASP A 299 -5.65 -1.13 -17.38
N ASP A 300 -5.89 -2.44 -17.28
CA ASP A 300 -5.54 -3.20 -16.08
C ASP A 300 -5.37 -4.69 -16.37
N LYS A 301 -4.54 -5.38 -15.56
CA LYS A 301 -4.34 -6.82 -15.61
C LYS A 301 -5.57 -7.56 -15.06
N GLN A 302 -5.96 -8.67 -15.71
CA GLN A 302 -7.11 -9.46 -15.29
C GLN A 302 -6.89 -10.18 -13.95
N ASN A 303 -5.70 -10.73 -13.69
CA ASN A 303 -5.40 -11.44 -12.45
C ASN A 303 -4.05 -11.00 -11.87
N ARG A 304 -4.01 -10.69 -10.56
CA ARG A 304 -2.79 -10.39 -9.82
C ARG A 304 -2.68 -11.31 -8.62
N LEU A 305 -2.09 -12.48 -8.85
CA LEU A 305 -1.85 -13.50 -7.82
C LEU A 305 -0.38 -13.48 -7.41
N PRO A 306 -0.03 -13.17 -6.15
CA PRO A 306 1.36 -13.19 -5.70
C PRO A 306 1.88 -14.61 -5.46
N SER A 307 3.12 -14.89 -5.82
CA SER A 307 3.91 -15.88 -5.12
C SER A 307 4.43 -15.30 -3.82
N ILE A 308 4.30 -16.04 -2.73
CA ILE A 308 4.85 -15.66 -1.42
C ILE A 308 5.92 -16.66 -0.94
N LYS A 309 6.33 -17.58 -1.80
CA LYS A 309 7.30 -18.64 -1.48
C LYS A 309 8.63 -18.11 -0.95
N LYS A 310 9.03 -16.93 -1.43
CA LYS A 310 10.26 -16.27 -0.98
C LYS A 310 10.13 -15.76 0.46
N MET A 311 9.01 -15.13 0.81
CA MET A 311 8.71 -14.71 2.17
C MET A 311 8.66 -15.90 3.13
N GLU A 312 8.00 -16.99 2.72
CA GLU A 312 7.89 -18.22 3.51
C GLU A 312 9.26 -18.85 3.79
N SER A 313 10.04 -19.07 2.73
CA SER A 313 11.30 -19.81 2.85
C SER A 313 12.41 -19.01 3.51
N ARG A 314 12.47 -17.68 3.26
CA ARG A 314 13.53 -16.83 3.80
C ARG A 314 13.22 -16.26 5.17
N LEU A 315 11.99 -15.79 5.38
CA LEU A 315 11.61 -15.05 6.58
C LEU A 315 10.59 -15.81 7.46
N GLY A 316 10.09 -16.96 7.00
CA GLY A 316 9.11 -17.77 7.76
C GLY A 316 7.74 -17.10 7.90
N TRP A 317 7.42 -16.13 7.04
CA TRP A 317 6.17 -15.39 7.09
C TRP A 317 5.11 -16.00 6.15
N GLN A 318 3.88 -16.08 6.66
CA GLN A 318 2.67 -16.44 5.91
C GLN A 318 1.50 -15.56 6.38
N PRO A 319 0.59 -15.16 5.47
CA PRO A 319 -0.65 -14.49 5.85
C PRO A 319 -1.59 -15.46 6.58
N LYS A 320 -2.36 -14.94 7.56
CA LYS A 320 -3.23 -15.77 8.40
C LYS A 320 -4.71 -15.41 8.30
N THR A 321 -5.00 -14.17 7.87
CA THR A 321 -6.35 -13.60 7.92
C THR A 321 -7.10 -13.89 6.63
N GLY A 322 -8.24 -14.57 6.76
CA GLY A 322 -9.13 -14.86 5.64
C GLY A 322 -9.93 -13.61 5.18
N MET A 323 -10.51 -13.70 3.97
CA MET A 323 -11.19 -12.58 3.32
C MET A 323 -12.35 -12.02 4.17
N ARG A 324 -13.25 -12.87 4.67
CA ARG A 324 -14.40 -12.43 5.47
C ARG A 324 -13.98 -11.76 6.78
N GLU A 325 -12.99 -12.31 7.47
CA GLU A 325 -12.46 -11.72 8.72
C GLU A 325 -11.84 -10.34 8.46
N MET A 326 -11.05 -10.21 7.38
CA MET A 326 -10.47 -8.93 6.97
C MET A 326 -11.56 -7.88 6.70
N LEU A 327 -12.60 -8.23 5.94
CA LEU A 327 -13.70 -7.33 5.63
C LEU A 327 -14.49 -6.96 6.88
N TYR A 328 -14.82 -7.93 7.73
CA TYR A 328 -15.53 -7.67 9.00
C TYR A 328 -14.77 -6.67 9.89
N LYS A 329 -13.48 -6.89 10.13
CA LYS A 329 -12.62 -5.97 10.91
C LYS A 329 -12.54 -4.58 10.29
N THR A 330 -12.47 -4.51 8.96
CA THR A 330 -12.44 -3.23 8.24
C THR A 330 -13.76 -2.48 8.39
N ILE A 331 -14.89 -3.15 8.17
CA ILE A 331 -16.23 -2.55 8.29
C ILE A 331 -16.49 -2.11 9.73
N ALA A 332 -16.12 -2.92 10.73
CA ALA A 332 -16.27 -2.59 12.15
C ALA A 332 -15.64 -1.24 12.47
N TRP A 333 -14.40 -1.04 12.01
CA TRP A 333 -13.72 0.24 12.23
C TRP A 333 -14.44 1.43 11.60
N TYR A 334 -14.89 1.31 10.35
CA TYR A 334 -15.64 2.39 9.68
C TYR A 334 -16.99 2.66 10.36
N ALA A 335 -17.67 1.62 10.84
CA ALA A 335 -18.94 1.78 11.55
C ALA A 335 -18.78 2.58 12.87
N GLU A 336 -17.66 2.41 13.54
CA GLU A 336 -17.36 3.08 14.82
C GLU A 336 -16.79 4.49 14.63
N ASN A 337 -15.97 4.72 13.61
CA ASN A 337 -15.13 5.92 13.54
C ASN A 337 -15.54 6.93 12.46
N GLU A 338 -16.10 6.50 11.33
CA GLU A 338 -16.35 7.42 10.20
C GLU A 338 -17.81 7.50 9.74
N ALA A 339 -18.59 6.45 9.86
CA ALA A 339 -19.98 6.48 9.43
C ALA A 339 -20.85 7.17 10.50
N LYS A 340 -21.35 8.35 10.21
CA LYS A 340 -22.29 9.09 11.06
C LYS A 340 -23.74 8.77 10.74
#